data_7409f8f00a5580787384a6ccfbcae831
#
_entry.id   7409f8f00a5580787384a6ccfbcae831
#
_cell.length_a   1.000
_cell.length_b   1.000
_cell.length_c   1.000
_cell.angle_alpha   90.00
_cell.angle_beta   90.00
_cell.angle_gamma   90.00
#
_symmetry.space_group_name_H-M   'P 1'
#
loop_
_entity.id
_entity.type
_entity.pdbx_description
1 polymer ?
#
loop_
_entity_poly.entity_id
_entity_poly.type
_entity_poly.pdbx_seq_one_letter_code
_entity_poly.pdbx_strand_id
1 'polypeptide(L)'
;HLPFEMTTLPEIFKANGYKTFFAGKWHLGSVEQQSLPTDHGFEINKGGYHKGGPYSGGYFSPFNNPFLEDKNEEKGMTLSMKLAEETAAFIRSNRDECFFAYLSFYAVHAPIQTTKRKWLKYQRKTVKKGLLEEGFEMEKRLPIRIKQDNPVYAGLLEQTDEAVGHVLNTLEALHLEENTVVVFVSDNGGVSAGDDFATSNLPLRGGKGYQWEAGTRIPFFIKAPHINHVSK
;
A
#
# COMPACT_ATOMS: atom_id res chain seq x y z
N HIS A 1 16.19 12.56 3.32
CA HIS A 1 14.96 12.98 4.02
C HIS A 1 14.22 14.04 3.21
N LEU A 2 12.95 14.25 3.52
CA LEU A 2 12.15 15.29 2.90
C LEU A 2 12.63 16.67 3.40
N PRO A 3 12.96 17.64 2.50
CA PRO A 3 13.41 18.96 2.91
C PRO A 3 12.29 19.76 3.60
N PHE A 4 12.62 20.45 4.69
CA PHE A 4 11.65 21.24 5.47
C PHE A 4 11.18 22.51 4.76
N GLU A 5 11.93 22.97 3.77
CA GLU A 5 11.58 24.15 2.97
C GLU A 5 10.44 23.87 1.97
N MET A 6 10.12 22.58 1.76
CA MET A 6 9.06 22.18 0.86
C MET A 6 7.73 22.14 1.60
N THR A 7 6.79 22.96 1.19
CA THR A 7 5.41 22.87 1.67
C THR A 7 4.78 21.55 1.19
N THR A 8 4.33 20.75 2.13
CA THR A 8 3.73 19.45 1.87
C THR A 8 2.21 19.51 1.78
N LEU A 9 1.62 18.53 1.12
CA LEU A 9 0.16 18.43 1.01
C LEU A 9 -0.55 18.38 2.39
N PRO A 10 -0.11 17.56 3.37
CA PRO A 10 -0.73 17.57 4.71
C PRO A 10 -0.59 18.89 5.45
N GLU A 11 0.49 19.65 5.27
CA GLU A 11 0.60 21.01 5.85
C GLU A 11 -0.46 21.96 5.28
N ILE A 12 -0.73 21.89 3.97
CA ILE A 12 -1.78 22.68 3.34
C ILE A 12 -3.15 22.29 3.90
N PHE A 13 -3.46 20.99 4.00
CA PHE A 13 -4.72 20.55 4.57
C PHE A 13 -4.88 20.98 6.03
N LYS A 14 -3.84 20.81 6.85
CA LYS A 14 -3.82 21.23 8.26
C LYS A 14 -4.04 22.74 8.41
N ALA A 15 -3.39 23.55 7.59
CA ALA A 15 -3.56 25.01 7.58
C ALA A 15 -4.98 25.44 7.20
N ASN A 16 -5.74 24.58 6.50
CA ASN A 16 -7.14 24.79 6.15
C ASN A 16 -8.13 24.06 7.09
N GLY A 17 -7.70 23.67 8.28
CA GLY A 17 -8.55 23.13 9.34
C GLY A 17 -8.88 21.65 9.22
N TYR A 18 -8.20 20.92 8.33
CA TYR A 18 -8.38 19.45 8.23
C TYR A 18 -7.60 18.72 9.33
N LYS A 19 -8.20 17.67 9.88
CA LYS A 19 -7.51 16.67 10.68
C LYS A 19 -6.64 15.82 9.77
N THR A 20 -5.36 15.65 10.09
CA THR A 20 -4.41 14.99 9.20
C THR A 20 -3.86 13.71 9.82
N PHE A 21 -3.91 12.62 9.05
CA PHE A 21 -3.56 11.27 9.52
C PHE A 21 -2.69 10.55 8.50
N PHE A 22 -1.66 9.89 9.00
CA PHE A 22 -0.78 9.03 8.22
C PHE A 22 -0.75 7.61 8.80
N ALA A 23 -0.87 6.59 7.94
CA ALA A 23 -0.63 5.20 8.32
C ALA A 23 0.21 4.47 7.27
N GLY A 24 1.26 3.78 7.71
CA GLY A 24 2.04 2.87 6.89
C GLY A 24 3.43 3.35 6.50
N LYS A 25 3.84 3.09 5.27
CA LYS A 25 5.20 3.35 4.76
C LYS A 25 5.45 4.84 4.58
N TRP A 26 6.45 5.36 5.29
CA TRP A 26 6.95 6.73 5.11
C TRP A 26 8.18 6.77 4.19
N HIS A 27 9.31 6.22 4.63
CA HIS A 27 10.57 6.10 3.88
C HIS A 27 11.18 7.45 3.42
N LEU A 28 10.75 8.57 4.00
CA LEU A 28 11.20 9.92 3.63
C LEU A 28 12.02 10.60 4.72
N GLY A 29 12.37 9.87 5.77
CA GLY A 29 13.22 10.35 6.85
C GLY A 29 13.06 9.53 8.13
N SER A 30 13.84 9.90 9.14
CA SER A 30 13.91 9.20 10.44
C SER A 30 13.70 10.16 11.61
N VAL A 31 13.69 9.60 12.83
CA VAL A 31 13.66 10.36 14.09
C VAL A 31 14.88 11.26 14.21
N GLU A 32 16.06 10.71 13.89
CA GLU A 32 17.35 11.43 13.99
C GLU A 32 17.41 12.62 13.01
N GLN A 33 16.69 12.51 11.91
CA GLN A 33 16.58 13.55 10.90
C GLN A 33 15.44 14.53 11.19
N GLN A 34 14.66 14.29 12.28
CA GLN A 34 13.43 15.02 12.60
C GLN A 34 12.45 15.08 11.43
N SER A 35 12.37 14.01 10.64
CA SER A 35 11.61 13.96 9.38
C SER A 35 10.66 12.77 9.36
N LEU A 36 9.83 12.67 10.39
CA LEU A 36 8.68 11.75 10.44
C LEU A 36 7.43 12.39 9.81
N PRO A 37 6.36 11.64 9.57
CA PRO A 37 5.10 12.19 9.07
C PRO A 37 4.60 13.39 9.91
N THR A 38 4.77 13.33 11.24
CA THR A 38 4.36 14.41 12.15
C THR A 38 5.16 15.70 12.00
N ASP A 39 6.36 15.62 11.48
CA ASP A 39 7.22 16.78 11.22
C ASP A 39 6.86 17.47 9.89
N HIS A 40 6.00 16.85 9.08
CA HIS A 40 5.58 17.30 7.75
C HIS A 40 4.05 17.44 7.61
N GLY A 41 3.37 17.86 8.69
CA GLY A 41 1.98 18.29 8.65
C GLY A 41 0.95 17.24 9.04
N PHE A 42 1.32 15.98 9.26
CA PHE A 42 0.39 15.01 9.83
C PHE A 42 0.29 15.17 11.36
N GLU A 43 -0.92 15.13 11.92
CA GLU A 43 -1.15 15.17 13.36
C GLU A 43 -0.95 13.81 14.01
N ILE A 44 -1.24 12.74 13.27
CA ILE A 44 -1.15 11.35 13.74
C ILE A 44 -0.30 10.55 12.77
N ASN A 45 0.62 9.76 13.32
CA ASN A 45 1.44 8.79 12.59
C ASN A 45 1.24 7.38 13.15
N LYS A 46 0.83 6.46 12.31
CA LYS A 46 0.68 5.03 12.60
C LYS A 46 1.57 4.19 11.68
N GLY A 47 2.75 3.83 12.17
CA GLY A 47 3.67 2.96 11.46
C GLY A 47 4.65 3.64 10.49
N GLY A 48 4.60 4.97 10.34
CA GLY A 48 5.50 5.71 9.46
C GLY A 48 6.88 5.94 10.07
N TYR A 49 7.93 5.45 9.43
CA TYR A 49 9.34 5.64 9.82
C TYR A 49 10.29 5.43 8.63
N HIS A 50 11.61 5.42 8.89
CA HIS A 50 12.64 5.40 7.85
C HIS A 50 12.67 4.15 6.96
N LYS A 51 12.06 3.02 7.35
CA LYS A 51 12.11 1.79 6.55
C LYS A 51 11.12 1.80 5.41
N GLY A 52 11.59 1.35 4.22
CA GLY A 52 10.78 1.27 3.01
C GLY A 52 10.02 -0.03 2.81
N GLY A 53 10.22 -1.02 3.69
CA GLY A 53 9.57 -2.32 3.64
C GLY A 53 9.33 -2.89 5.04
N PRO A 54 8.57 -3.98 5.18
CA PRO A 54 8.20 -4.58 6.47
C PRO A 54 9.30 -5.53 7.00
N TYR A 55 10.58 -5.11 6.93
CA TYR A 55 11.74 -5.99 7.14
C TYR A 55 11.87 -6.57 8.55
N SER A 56 11.36 -5.88 9.57
CA SER A 56 11.60 -6.28 10.97
C SER A 56 10.61 -7.32 11.49
N GLY A 57 9.38 -7.38 10.96
CA GLY A 57 8.31 -8.28 11.38
C GLY A 57 7.56 -8.90 10.22
N GLY A 58 7.81 -8.41 8.99
CA GLY A 58 7.07 -8.87 7.81
C GLY A 58 5.62 -8.37 7.79
N TYR A 59 4.78 -9.15 7.11
CA TYR A 59 3.37 -8.82 6.90
C TYR A 59 2.40 -9.38 7.93
N PHE A 60 2.91 -9.98 9.00
CA PHE A 60 2.07 -10.56 10.07
C PHE A 60 2.52 -10.10 11.44
N SER A 61 1.57 -9.93 12.35
CA SER A 61 1.85 -9.66 13.77
C SER A 61 2.76 -10.76 14.36
N PRO A 62 3.80 -10.38 15.15
CA PRO A 62 4.18 -9.04 15.59
C PRO A 62 4.94 -8.24 14.50
N PHE A 63 4.50 -6.99 14.26
CA PHE A 63 5.03 -6.16 13.15
C PHE A 63 6.40 -5.55 13.43
N ASN A 64 6.83 -5.51 14.70
CA ASN A 64 8.08 -4.89 15.15
C ASN A 64 8.30 -3.46 14.60
N ASN A 65 7.22 -2.70 14.49
CA ASN A 65 7.23 -1.32 14.02
C ASN A 65 7.08 -0.39 15.22
N PRO A 66 8.03 0.54 15.47
CA PRO A 66 8.03 1.37 16.67
C PRO A 66 6.88 2.38 16.74
N PHE A 67 6.21 2.66 15.63
CA PHE A 67 5.09 3.58 15.54
C PHE A 67 3.74 2.89 15.28
N LEU A 68 3.71 1.56 15.43
CA LEU A 68 2.49 0.77 15.27
C LEU A 68 2.33 -0.15 16.47
N GLU A 69 1.33 0.11 17.28
CA GLU A 69 1.01 -0.76 18.43
C GLU A 69 0.58 -2.14 17.94
N ASP A 70 1.23 -3.16 18.46
CA ASP A 70 0.91 -4.56 18.21
C ASP A 70 0.54 -5.22 19.54
N LYS A 71 -0.75 -5.43 19.73
CA LYS A 71 -1.24 -6.15 20.91
C LYS A 71 -1.04 -7.64 20.67
N ASN A 72 -0.45 -8.35 21.63
CA ASN A 72 -0.20 -9.80 21.56
C ASN A 72 -1.44 -10.67 21.22
N GLU A 73 -2.63 -10.09 21.23
CA GLU A 73 -3.91 -10.72 20.90
C GLU A 73 -4.18 -10.76 19.39
N GLU A 74 -3.39 -10.06 18.57
CA GLU A 74 -3.59 -9.90 17.12
C GLU A 74 -2.89 -10.97 16.28
N LYS A 75 -2.66 -12.19 16.84
CA LYS A 75 -1.99 -13.28 16.10
C LYS A 75 -2.64 -13.54 14.74
N GLY A 76 -1.83 -13.43 13.69
CA GLY A 76 -2.28 -13.65 12.31
C GLY A 76 -2.89 -12.41 11.65
N MET A 77 -3.00 -11.28 12.35
CA MET A 77 -3.35 -9.99 11.76
C MET A 77 -2.34 -9.63 10.68
N THR A 78 -2.82 -9.20 9.52
CA THR A 78 -1.94 -8.73 8.46
C THR A 78 -1.63 -7.24 8.64
N LEU A 79 -0.42 -6.84 8.26
CA LEU A 79 0.00 -5.44 8.35
C LEU A 79 -0.94 -4.51 7.55
N SER A 80 -1.37 -4.93 6.35
CA SER A 80 -2.31 -4.15 5.55
C SER A 80 -3.64 -3.94 6.28
N MET A 81 -4.19 -4.98 6.91
CA MET A 81 -5.44 -4.87 7.66
C MET A 81 -5.26 -4.02 8.92
N LYS A 82 -4.16 -4.18 9.64
CA LYS A 82 -3.85 -3.33 10.82
C LYS A 82 -3.83 -1.84 10.47
N LEU A 83 -3.15 -1.48 9.39
CA LEU A 83 -3.11 -0.08 8.92
C LEU A 83 -4.48 0.42 8.48
N ALA A 84 -5.29 -0.43 7.86
CA ALA A 84 -6.67 -0.11 7.49
C ALA A 84 -7.56 0.08 8.72
N GLU A 85 -7.41 -0.74 9.76
CA GLU A 85 -8.14 -0.58 11.03
C GLU A 85 -7.79 0.71 11.76
N GLU A 86 -6.51 1.09 11.81
CA GLU A 86 -6.06 2.38 12.37
C GLU A 86 -6.66 3.55 11.57
N THR A 87 -6.69 3.44 10.24
CA THR A 87 -7.29 4.44 9.35
C THR A 87 -8.80 4.51 9.56
N ALA A 88 -9.49 3.38 9.63
CA ALA A 88 -10.93 3.32 9.89
C ALA A 88 -11.29 3.88 11.28
N ALA A 89 -10.45 3.62 12.28
CA ALA A 89 -10.63 4.19 13.63
C ALA A 89 -10.49 5.72 13.61
N PHE A 90 -9.50 6.24 12.90
CA PHE A 90 -9.33 7.68 12.70
C PHE A 90 -10.56 8.30 12.01
N ILE A 91 -11.04 7.71 10.92
CA ILE A 91 -12.22 8.20 10.19
C ILE A 91 -13.45 8.23 11.11
N ARG A 92 -13.70 7.17 11.89
CA ARG A 92 -14.82 7.12 12.84
C ARG A 92 -14.74 8.23 13.89
N SER A 93 -13.55 8.49 14.41
CA SER A 93 -13.33 9.51 15.45
C SER A 93 -13.45 10.95 14.93
N ASN A 94 -13.30 11.16 13.62
CA ASN A 94 -13.32 12.47 12.97
C ASN A 94 -14.43 12.58 11.91
N ARG A 95 -15.50 11.78 12.03
CA ARG A 95 -16.57 11.71 11.03
C ARG A 95 -17.30 13.04 10.78
N ASP A 96 -17.31 13.91 11.78
CA ASP A 96 -17.98 15.21 11.75
C ASP A 96 -17.01 16.35 11.42
N GLU A 97 -15.75 16.03 11.10
CA GLU A 97 -14.68 16.96 10.79
C GLU A 97 -14.20 16.80 9.34
N CYS A 98 -13.62 17.85 8.78
CA CYS A 98 -12.85 17.70 7.55
C CYS A 98 -11.56 16.95 7.86
N PHE A 99 -11.23 15.92 7.10
CA PHE A 99 -10.01 15.15 7.31
C PHE A 99 -9.24 14.85 6.02
N PHE A 100 -7.94 14.68 6.18
CA PHE A 100 -7.01 14.14 5.19
C PHE A 100 -6.34 12.89 5.75
N ALA A 101 -6.73 11.72 5.27
CA ALA A 101 -6.16 10.44 5.65
C ALA A 101 -5.27 9.88 4.53
N TYR A 102 -3.99 9.64 4.82
CA TYR A 102 -3.02 9.07 3.90
C TYR A 102 -2.65 7.66 4.36
N LEU A 103 -3.23 6.65 3.71
CA LEU A 103 -2.94 5.24 3.97
C LEU A 103 -1.91 4.74 2.95
N SER A 104 -0.67 4.57 3.38
CA SER A 104 0.47 4.14 2.59
C SER A 104 0.84 2.70 2.91
N PHE A 105 0.31 1.74 2.16
CA PHE A 105 0.61 0.33 2.40
C PHE A 105 2.09 0.00 2.18
N TYR A 106 2.66 -0.86 3.03
CA TYR A 106 3.94 -1.52 2.74
C TYR A 106 3.80 -2.54 1.60
N ALA A 107 2.62 -3.15 1.47
CA ALA A 107 2.30 -4.08 0.39
C ALA A 107 2.30 -3.32 -0.97
N VAL A 108 2.86 -3.92 -1.99
CA VAL A 108 3.30 -5.33 -2.07
C VAL A 108 4.84 -5.47 -2.09
N HIS A 109 5.57 -4.67 -1.32
CA HIS A 109 7.04 -4.68 -1.28
C HIS A 109 7.58 -6.01 -0.72
N ALA A 110 8.75 -6.43 -1.19
CA ALA A 110 9.46 -7.59 -0.64
C ALA A 110 9.88 -7.37 0.85
N PRO A 111 10.05 -8.45 1.62
CA PRO A 111 9.75 -9.84 1.32
C PRO A 111 8.24 -10.12 1.28
N ILE A 112 7.76 -10.70 0.18
CA ILE A 112 6.33 -10.95 0.00
C ILE A 112 5.86 -12.14 0.86
N GLN A 113 4.69 -11.97 1.49
CA GLN A 113 4.11 -12.97 2.38
C GLN A 113 2.60 -13.02 2.23
N THR A 114 2.01 -14.20 2.38
CA THR A 114 0.55 -14.36 2.40
C THR A 114 0.14 -15.51 3.31
N THR A 115 -1.16 -15.58 3.64
CA THR A 115 -1.70 -16.69 4.44
C THR A 115 -1.70 -17.99 3.65
N LYS A 116 -1.56 -19.14 4.35
CA LYS A 116 -1.65 -20.46 3.74
C LYS A 116 -2.95 -20.64 2.93
N ARG A 117 -4.07 -20.12 3.43
CA ARG A 117 -5.38 -20.18 2.76
C ARG A 117 -5.34 -19.47 1.39
N LYS A 118 -4.81 -18.25 1.33
CA LYS A 118 -4.72 -17.48 0.09
C LYS A 118 -3.69 -18.09 -0.87
N TRP A 119 -2.54 -18.51 -0.35
CA TRP A 119 -1.55 -19.24 -1.15
C TRP A 119 -2.16 -20.47 -1.84
N LEU A 120 -2.86 -21.32 -1.11
CA LEU A 120 -3.55 -22.50 -1.68
C LEU A 120 -4.60 -22.11 -2.73
N LYS A 121 -5.38 -21.02 -2.49
CA LYS A 121 -6.36 -20.51 -3.45
C LYS A 121 -5.68 -20.17 -4.78
N TYR A 122 -4.61 -19.41 -4.75
CA TYR A 122 -3.93 -18.95 -5.94
C TYR A 122 -3.07 -20.03 -6.59
N GLN A 123 -2.48 -20.93 -5.83
CA GLN A 123 -1.80 -22.11 -6.38
C GLN A 123 -2.76 -23.00 -7.20
N ARG A 124 -3.95 -23.28 -6.67
CA ARG A 124 -4.98 -24.01 -7.42
C ARG A 124 -5.39 -23.26 -8.71
N LYS A 125 -5.48 -21.94 -8.66
CA LYS A 125 -5.77 -21.11 -9.84
C LYS A 125 -4.65 -21.19 -10.87
N THR A 126 -3.39 -21.21 -10.45
CA THR A 126 -2.21 -21.36 -11.31
C THR A 126 -2.25 -22.71 -12.03
N VAL A 127 -2.49 -23.80 -11.27
CA VAL A 127 -2.63 -25.15 -11.84
C VAL A 127 -3.77 -25.21 -12.86
N LYS A 128 -4.96 -24.69 -12.50
CA LYS A 128 -6.13 -24.66 -13.41
C LYS A 128 -5.89 -23.89 -14.70
N LYS A 129 -5.03 -22.88 -14.68
CA LYS A 129 -4.64 -22.08 -15.84
C LYS A 129 -3.47 -22.66 -16.64
N GLY A 130 -2.92 -23.80 -16.25
CA GLY A 130 -1.76 -24.42 -16.89
C GLY A 130 -0.44 -23.64 -16.71
N LEU A 131 -0.35 -22.78 -15.68
CA LEU A 131 0.83 -21.99 -15.37
C LEU A 131 1.73 -22.74 -14.37
N LEU A 132 2.07 -24.00 -14.66
CA LEU A 132 2.82 -24.86 -13.76
C LEU A 132 4.33 -24.61 -13.79
N GLU A 133 4.84 -24.11 -14.90
CA GLU A 133 6.25 -23.75 -15.05
C GLU A 133 6.42 -22.26 -14.80
N GLU A 134 7.38 -21.92 -13.96
CA GLU A 134 7.73 -20.51 -13.74
C GLU A 134 8.12 -19.85 -15.06
N GLY A 135 7.45 -18.75 -15.37
CA GLY A 135 7.70 -18.02 -16.61
C GLY A 135 8.75 -16.94 -16.42
N PHE A 136 9.98 -17.23 -16.91
CA PHE A 136 11.07 -16.26 -16.95
C PHE A 136 11.68 -16.19 -18.35
N GLU A 137 12.13 -15.01 -18.71
CA GLU A 137 12.97 -14.77 -19.89
C GLU A 137 14.16 -13.90 -19.49
N MET A 138 15.26 -14.04 -20.24
CA MET A 138 16.44 -13.19 -20.05
C MET A 138 16.24 -11.86 -20.78
N GLU A 139 16.14 -10.75 -20.03
CA GLU A 139 16.26 -9.42 -20.61
C GLU A 139 17.70 -8.91 -20.42
N LYS A 140 18.48 -8.93 -21.50
CA LYS A 140 19.93 -8.60 -21.50
C LYS A 140 20.73 -9.47 -20.51
N ARG A 141 20.83 -9.08 -19.25
CA ARG A 141 21.66 -9.74 -18.23
C ARG A 141 20.86 -10.24 -17.02
N LEU A 142 19.57 -9.93 -16.93
CA LEU A 142 18.74 -10.26 -15.79
C LEU A 142 17.51 -11.07 -16.24
N PRO A 143 17.14 -12.11 -15.48
CA PRO A 143 15.88 -12.76 -15.70
C PRO A 143 14.74 -11.80 -15.32
N ILE A 144 13.69 -11.81 -16.12
CA ILE A 144 12.44 -11.11 -15.83
C ILE A 144 11.29 -12.12 -15.79
N ARG A 145 10.36 -11.92 -14.89
CA ARG A 145 9.13 -12.70 -14.87
C ARG A 145 8.19 -12.27 -15.99
N ILE A 146 7.75 -13.21 -16.80
CA ILE A 146 6.86 -12.97 -17.95
C ILE A 146 5.43 -13.51 -17.75
N LYS A 147 5.15 -14.18 -16.62
CA LYS A 147 3.81 -14.67 -16.28
C LYS A 147 3.36 -14.12 -14.92
N GLN A 148 2.06 -13.97 -14.75
CA GLN A 148 1.44 -13.63 -13.45
C GLN A 148 1.04 -14.93 -12.73
N ASP A 149 2.02 -15.66 -12.27
CA ASP A 149 1.92 -17.02 -11.76
C ASP A 149 2.39 -17.19 -10.30
N ASN A 150 2.74 -16.09 -9.61
CA ASN A 150 3.20 -16.12 -8.23
C ASN A 150 2.02 -16.12 -7.23
N PRO A 151 1.69 -17.27 -6.57
CA PRO A 151 0.55 -17.35 -5.67
C PRO A 151 0.75 -16.57 -4.36
N VAL A 152 2.00 -16.31 -3.94
CA VAL A 152 2.29 -15.49 -2.75
C VAL A 152 1.95 -14.04 -3.03
N TYR A 153 2.40 -13.53 -4.16
CA TYR A 153 2.11 -12.16 -4.59
C TYR A 153 0.60 -11.92 -4.78
N ALA A 154 -0.08 -12.85 -5.45
CA ALA A 154 -1.52 -12.77 -5.64
C ALA A 154 -2.30 -12.80 -4.31
N GLY A 155 -1.84 -13.60 -3.35
CA GLY A 155 -2.44 -13.64 -2.02
C GLY A 155 -2.17 -12.37 -1.20
N LEU A 156 -1.01 -11.74 -1.35
CA LEU A 156 -0.68 -10.45 -0.72
C LEU A 156 -1.52 -9.31 -1.32
N LEU A 157 -1.74 -9.31 -2.64
CA LEU A 157 -2.65 -8.38 -3.30
C LEU A 157 -4.08 -8.52 -2.76
N GLU A 158 -4.59 -9.75 -2.62
CA GLU A 158 -5.92 -9.97 -2.02
C GLU A 158 -6.01 -9.46 -0.57
N GLN A 159 -4.95 -9.60 0.23
CA GLN A 159 -4.90 -9.04 1.58
C GLN A 159 -4.97 -7.51 1.57
N THR A 160 -4.34 -6.88 0.59
CA THR A 160 -4.37 -5.42 0.42
C THR A 160 -5.75 -4.96 -0.06
N ASP A 161 -6.35 -5.68 -0.99
CA ASP A 161 -7.71 -5.43 -1.48
C ASP A 161 -8.76 -5.52 -0.35
N GLU A 162 -8.67 -6.55 0.49
CA GLU A 162 -9.51 -6.68 1.70
C GLU A 162 -9.33 -5.48 2.66
N ALA A 163 -8.10 -5.00 2.82
CA ALA A 163 -7.80 -3.84 3.66
C ALA A 163 -8.36 -2.53 3.08
N VAL A 164 -8.26 -2.33 1.77
CA VAL A 164 -8.90 -1.21 1.07
C VAL A 164 -10.41 -1.28 1.23
N GLY A 165 -11.00 -2.47 1.02
CA GLY A 165 -12.43 -2.72 1.20
C GLY A 165 -12.90 -2.37 2.62
N HIS A 166 -12.09 -2.66 3.65
CA HIS A 166 -12.41 -2.29 5.05
C HIS A 166 -12.55 -0.78 5.24
N VAL A 167 -11.67 0.01 4.65
CA VAL A 167 -11.73 1.49 4.71
C VAL A 167 -12.94 2.02 3.94
N LEU A 168 -13.16 1.52 2.72
CA LEU A 168 -14.31 1.93 1.90
C LEU A 168 -15.65 1.60 2.56
N ASN A 169 -15.80 0.41 3.13
CA ASN A 169 -16.98 0.01 3.89
C ASN A 169 -17.19 0.87 5.15
N THR A 170 -16.10 1.38 5.74
CA THR A 170 -16.19 2.32 6.87
C THR A 170 -16.76 3.66 6.43
N LEU A 171 -16.32 4.19 5.29
CA LEU A 171 -16.88 5.43 4.73
C LEU A 171 -18.38 5.26 4.41
N GLU A 172 -18.76 4.14 3.77
CA GLU A 172 -20.16 3.83 3.46
C GLU A 172 -21.02 3.72 4.72
N ALA A 173 -20.57 2.95 5.72
CA ALA A 173 -21.30 2.77 6.99
C ALA A 173 -21.50 4.08 7.79
N LEU A 174 -20.64 5.07 7.54
CA LEU A 174 -20.73 6.40 8.15
C LEU A 174 -21.43 7.43 7.24
N HIS A 175 -21.89 7.03 6.06
CA HIS A 175 -22.48 7.90 5.04
C HIS A 175 -21.55 9.05 4.60
N LEU A 176 -20.24 8.78 4.53
CA LEU A 176 -19.22 9.74 4.14
C LEU A 176 -18.78 9.61 2.66
N GLU A 177 -19.18 8.55 1.96
CA GLU A 177 -18.75 8.25 0.59
C GLU A 177 -19.15 9.31 -0.44
N GLU A 178 -20.26 10.02 -0.19
CA GLU A 178 -20.75 11.10 -1.05
C GLU A 178 -20.08 12.45 -0.78
N ASN A 179 -19.25 12.53 0.27
CA ASN A 179 -18.51 13.74 0.65
C ASN A 179 -17.00 13.50 0.81
N THR A 180 -16.51 12.36 0.34
CA THR A 180 -15.09 12.00 0.45
C THR A 180 -14.49 11.72 -0.92
N VAL A 181 -13.43 12.44 -1.27
CA VAL A 181 -12.60 12.08 -2.43
C VAL A 181 -11.68 10.94 -2.02
N VAL A 182 -11.75 9.83 -2.75
CA VAL A 182 -10.88 8.68 -2.55
C VAL A 182 -9.93 8.54 -3.74
N VAL A 183 -8.63 8.52 -3.48
CA VAL A 183 -7.59 8.29 -4.49
C VAL A 183 -6.85 7.01 -4.14
N PHE A 184 -6.76 6.08 -5.10
CA PHE A 184 -5.92 4.90 -5.00
C PHE A 184 -4.87 4.93 -6.10
N VAL A 185 -3.61 4.81 -5.70
CA VAL A 185 -2.46 4.93 -6.60
C VAL A 185 -1.31 4.01 -6.13
N SER A 186 -0.53 3.49 -7.06
CA SER A 186 0.75 2.82 -6.76
C SER A 186 1.91 3.82 -6.87
N ASP A 187 2.98 3.59 -6.11
CA ASP A 187 4.19 4.42 -6.15
C ASP A 187 5.08 4.14 -7.38
N ASN A 188 5.03 2.91 -7.89
CA ASN A 188 5.76 2.45 -9.08
C ASN A 188 5.11 1.20 -9.69
N GLY A 189 5.64 0.76 -10.81
CA GLY A 189 5.23 -0.48 -11.46
C GLY A 189 5.64 -1.73 -10.68
N GLY A 190 5.05 -2.87 -11.02
CA GLY A 190 5.33 -4.15 -10.36
C GLY A 190 6.77 -4.64 -10.55
N VAL A 191 7.25 -5.45 -9.62
CA VAL A 191 8.61 -6.02 -9.64
C VAL A 191 8.65 -7.23 -10.55
N SER A 192 9.21 -7.08 -11.74
CA SER A 192 9.44 -8.18 -12.69
C SER A 192 10.85 -8.78 -12.62
N ALA A 193 11.82 -8.04 -12.05
CA ALA A 193 13.21 -8.47 -11.87
C ALA A 193 13.71 -8.07 -10.48
N GLY A 194 14.51 -8.93 -9.84
CA GLY A 194 14.96 -8.71 -8.45
C GLY A 194 13.83 -8.82 -7.43
N ASP A 195 14.08 -8.49 -6.18
CA ASP A 195 13.08 -8.39 -5.08
C ASP A 195 11.95 -9.44 -5.17
N ASP A 196 12.26 -10.73 -5.04
CA ASP A 196 11.32 -11.87 -5.12
C ASP A 196 10.66 -12.12 -6.50
N PHE A 197 11.02 -11.37 -7.55
CA PHE A 197 10.43 -11.52 -8.89
C PHE A 197 8.90 -11.62 -8.84
N ALA A 198 8.26 -10.65 -8.20
CA ALA A 198 6.91 -10.78 -7.71
C ALA A 198 5.85 -10.98 -8.80
N THR A 199 5.98 -10.28 -9.95
CA THR A 199 4.93 -10.29 -10.98
C THR A 199 5.49 -10.01 -12.39
N SER A 200 4.65 -10.18 -13.40
CA SER A 200 4.89 -9.73 -14.77
C SER A 200 4.08 -8.47 -15.07
N ASN A 201 4.68 -7.54 -15.79
CA ASN A 201 4.02 -6.33 -16.25
C ASN A 201 3.65 -6.36 -17.74
N LEU A 202 3.89 -7.49 -18.43
CA LEU A 202 3.60 -7.60 -19.87
C LEU A 202 2.15 -7.22 -20.20
N PRO A 203 1.93 -6.55 -21.33
CA PRO A 203 2.87 -6.27 -22.44
C PRO A 203 3.79 -5.05 -22.22
N LEU A 204 3.71 -4.36 -21.07
CA LEU A 204 4.58 -3.24 -20.78
C LEU A 204 5.98 -3.72 -20.42
N ARG A 205 7.01 -3.04 -20.94
CA ARG A 205 8.40 -3.38 -20.70
C ARG A 205 8.89 -2.88 -19.35
N GLY A 206 9.68 -3.71 -18.64
CA GLY A 206 10.35 -3.39 -17.39
C GLY A 206 9.45 -3.58 -16.16
N GLY A 207 9.66 -2.77 -15.16
CA GLY A 207 8.98 -2.80 -13.87
C GLY A 207 9.67 -1.85 -12.90
N LYS A 208 9.42 -2.02 -11.61
CA LYS A 208 10.09 -1.25 -10.55
C LYS A 208 11.61 -1.20 -10.78
N GLY A 209 12.18 0.00 -10.67
CA GLY A 209 13.61 0.25 -10.90
C GLY A 209 14.01 0.45 -12.36
N TYR A 210 13.09 0.28 -13.30
CA TYR A 210 13.32 0.55 -14.71
C TYR A 210 12.66 1.87 -15.15
N GLN A 211 13.27 2.54 -16.12
CA GLN A 211 12.74 3.77 -16.74
C GLN A 211 11.73 3.49 -17.86
N TRP A 212 11.43 2.22 -18.12
CA TRP A 212 10.46 1.79 -19.13
C TRP A 212 9.03 1.96 -18.61
N GLU A 213 8.07 1.87 -19.51
CA GLU A 213 6.66 2.12 -19.25
C GLU A 213 6.12 1.33 -18.05
N ALA A 214 6.49 0.06 -17.91
CA ALA A 214 6.05 -0.76 -16.78
C ALA A 214 6.65 -0.35 -15.43
N GLY A 215 7.71 0.49 -15.40
CA GLY A 215 8.25 1.06 -14.17
C GLY A 215 7.55 2.33 -13.72
N THR A 216 6.98 3.07 -14.68
CA THR A 216 6.43 4.42 -14.46
C THR A 216 4.92 4.53 -14.66
N ARG A 217 4.32 3.67 -15.50
CA ARG A 217 2.87 3.58 -15.68
C ARG A 217 2.26 2.76 -14.56
N ILE A 218 1.47 3.43 -13.74
CA ILE A 218 0.88 2.88 -12.52
C ILE A 218 -0.64 2.87 -12.57
N PRO A 219 -1.31 1.98 -11.83
CA PRO A 219 -2.74 2.09 -11.61
C PRO A 219 -3.04 3.37 -10.83
N PHE A 220 -4.03 4.12 -11.31
CA PHE A 220 -4.53 5.33 -10.67
C PHE A 220 -6.06 5.33 -10.76
N PHE A 221 -6.72 5.34 -9.63
CA PHE A 221 -8.17 5.39 -9.53
C PHE A 221 -8.59 6.55 -8.63
N ILE A 222 -9.62 7.28 -9.03
CA ILE A 222 -10.22 8.34 -8.23
C ILE A 222 -11.73 8.19 -8.20
N LYS A 223 -12.32 8.22 -7.00
CA LYS A 223 -13.74 8.42 -6.77
C LYS A 223 -13.88 9.84 -6.18
N ALA A 224 -14.48 10.74 -6.93
CA ALA A 224 -14.75 12.10 -6.47
C ALA A 224 -16.27 12.34 -6.50
N PRO A 225 -16.86 12.73 -5.37
CA PRO A 225 -18.29 13.09 -5.31
C PRO A 225 -18.61 14.18 -6.35
N HIS A 226 -19.77 14.07 -6.98
CA HIS A 226 -20.27 15.02 -7.98
C HIS A 226 -19.48 15.12 -9.30
N ILE A 227 -18.47 14.30 -9.53
CA ILE A 227 -17.76 14.20 -10.81
C ILE A 227 -18.28 12.97 -11.57
N ASN A 228 -19.20 13.19 -12.50
CA ASN A 228 -19.82 12.13 -13.32
C ASN A 228 -19.00 11.78 -14.58
N HIS A 229 -17.68 11.78 -14.53
CA HIS A 229 -16.85 11.37 -15.64
C HIS A 229 -16.20 10.02 -15.37
N VAL A 230 -16.79 8.95 -15.92
CA VAL A 230 -16.11 7.66 -16.04
C VAL A 230 -15.29 7.72 -17.33
N SER A 231 -14.00 8.02 -17.26
CA SER A 231 -13.10 7.72 -18.36
C SER A 231 -12.86 6.21 -18.40
N LYS A 232 -13.16 5.60 -19.55
CA LYS A 232 -12.86 4.20 -19.83
C LYS A 232 -11.35 4.01 -20.07
#